data_28a8229b62c070f5038e637dc38e6f95
#
_entry.id   28a8229b62c070f5038e637dc38e6f95
#
_cell.length_a   1.000
_cell.length_b   1.000
_cell.length_c   1.000
_cell.angle_alpha   90.00
_cell.angle_beta   90.00
_cell.angle_gamma   90.00
#
_symmetry.space_group_name_H-M   'P 1'
#
loop_
_entity.id
_entity.type
_entity.pdbx_description
1 polymer ?
#
loop_
_entity_poly.entity_id
_entity_poly.type
_entity_poly.pdbx_seq_one_letter_code
_entity_poly.pdbx_strand_id
1 'polypeptide(L)'
;MLDALPPIPVKIMMNVGNPDRAFSFAGIPHHGVGLARLEFIINRMIGVHPRALLEFDRLSADLKDQIRGQMAGYADPVRFYVEKLAEGISQIAAAFAPEPVIVRLSDFKSNEYANLIGGRQYEPSEENPMLGFRGAARFVDTSFRPCF
;
A
#
# COMPACT_ATOMS: atom_id res chain seq x y z
N MET A 1 -24.56 -21.66 4.08
CA MET A 1 -23.87 -20.38 3.78
C MET A 1 -24.94 -19.32 3.62
N LEU A 2 -24.77 -18.14 4.19
CA LEU A 2 -25.74 -17.04 4.03
C LEU A 2 -25.56 -16.47 2.62
N ASP A 3 -26.61 -16.44 1.82
CA ASP A 3 -26.57 -15.87 0.46
C ASP A 3 -26.76 -14.33 0.46
N ALA A 4 -27.28 -13.78 1.58
CA ALA A 4 -27.44 -12.35 1.78
C ALA A 4 -27.38 -12.01 3.29
N LEU A 5 -27.03 -10.75 3.58
CA LEU A 5 -27.13 -10.23 4.95
C LEU A 5 -28.60 -10.02 5.34
N PRO A 6 -29.00 -10.34 6.58
CA PRO A 6 -30.31 -9.98 7.06
C PRO A 6 -30.49 -8.44 7.07
N PRO A 7 -31.71 -7.89 7.01
CA PRO A 7 -31.95 -6.48 7.10
C PRO A 7 -31.51 -5.97 8.50
N ILE A 8 -30.48 -5.15 8.53
CA ILE A 8 -29.89 -4.55 9.73
C ILE A 8 -29.69 -3.05 9.52
N PRO A 9 -29.81 -2.22 10.59
CA PRO A 9 -29.71 -0.76 10.47
C PRO A 9 -28.28 -0.24 10.28
N VAL A 10 -27.29 -1.14 10.07
CA VAL A 10 -25.87 -0.80 9.90
C VAL A 10 -25.29 -1.51 8.69
N LYS A 11 -24.26 -0.94 8.09
CA LYS A 11 -23.51 -1.58 7.00
C LYS A 11 -22.40 -2.44 7.59
N ILE A 12 -22.37 -3.72 7.22
CA ILE A 12 -21.25 -4.61 7.52
C ILE A 12 -20.29 -4.56 6.33
N MET A 13 -19.14 -3.97 6.51
CA MET A 13 -18.12 -3.79 5.48
C MET A 13 -16.87 -4.62 5.77
N MET A 14 -16.21 -5.08 4.73
CA MET A 14 -15.04 -5.93 4.84
C MET A 14 -13.75 -5.13 5.04
N ASN A 15 -12.78 -5.78 5.66
CA ASN A 15 -11.39 -5.31 5.75
C ASN A 15 -10.55 -6.15 4.77
N VAL A 16 -10.05 -5.54 3.71
CA VAL A 16 -9.32 -6.24 2.63
C VAL A 16 -7.93 -5.63 2.48
N GLY A 17 -6.91 -6.47 2.49
CA GLY A 17 -5.53 -6.04 2.29
C GLY A 17 -4.90 -6.64 1.04
N ASN A 18 -5.21 -7.91 0.75
CA ASN A 18 -4.59 -8.63 -0.36
C ASN A 18 -5.46 -8.60 -1.63
N PRO A 19 -5.02 -7.90 -2.71
CA PRO A 19 -5.75 -7.86 -3.98
C PRO A 19 -6.01 -9.24 -4.59
N ASP A 20 -5.06 -10.18 -4.49
CA ASP A 20 -5.18 -11.52 -5.07
C ASP A 20 -6.38 -12.32 -4.52
N ARG A 21 -6.83 -11.96 -3.30
CA ARG A 21 -7.94 -12.60 -2.64
C ARG A 21 -9.25 -11.83 -2.71
N ALA A 22 -9.24 -10.66 -3.33
CA ALA A 22 -10.40 -9.76 -3.34
C ALA A 22 -11.64 -10.43 -3.94
N PHE A 23 -11.53 -11.09 -5.08
CA PHE A 23 -12.64 -11.79 -5.73
C PHE A 23 -13.18 -12.95 -4.89
N SER A 24 -12.32 -13.67 -4.18
CA SER A 24 -12.75 -14.73 -3.26
C SER A 24 -13.55 -14.17 -2.08
N PHE A 25 -13.15 -13.02 -1.55
CA PHE A 25 -13.84 -12.38 -0.43
C PHE A 25 -15.15 -11.71 -0.85
N ALA A 26 -15.25 -11.20 -2.07
CA ALA A 26 -16.47 -10.62 -2.61
C ALA A 26 -17.65 -11.61 -2.70
N GLY A 27 -17.39 -12.92 -2.63
CA GLY A 27 -18.44 -13.94 -2.53
C GLY A 27 -19.07 -14.07 -1.14
N ILE A 28 -18.57 -13.38 -0.11
CA ILE A 28 -19.15 -13.36 1.23
C ILE A 28 -20.14 -12.20 1.30
N PRO A 29 -21.35 -12.32 1.89
CA PRO A 29 -22.30 -11.22 2.01
C PRO A 29 -21.69 -9.99 2.71
N HIS A 30 -21.77 -8.81 2.07
CA HIS A 30 -21.16 -7.56 2.55
C HIS A 30 -21.88 -6.33 2.02
N HIS A 31 -21.50 -5.15 2.54
CA HIS A 31 -21.89 -3.83 2.05
C HIS A 31 -20.65 -3.05 1.53
N GLY A 32 -19.69 -3.75 0.90
CA GLY A 32 -18.47 -3.17 0.37
C GLY A 32 -17.25 -3.34 1.29
N VAL A 33 -16.20 -2.57 1.00
CA VAL A 33 -14.91 -2.58 1.72
C VAL A 33 -14.79 -1.30 2.54
N GLY A 34 -14.82 -1.44 3.86
CA GLY A 34 -14.66 -0.33 4.81
C GLY A 34 -13.19 0.05 5.04
N LEU A 35 -12.26 -0.86 4.74
CA LEU A 35 -10.82 -0.59 4.83
C LEU A 35 -10.04 -1.46 3.84
N ALA A 36 -9.56 -0.87 2.76
CA ALA A 36 -8.51 -1.43 1.92
C ALA A 36 -7.15 -0.89 2.36
N ARG A 37 -6.21 -1.80 2.72
CA ARG A 37 -4.91 -1.45 3.28
C ARG A 37 -3.84 -1.44 2.20
N LEU A 38 -3.29 -0.27 1.89
CA LEU A 38 -2.22 -0.12 0.89
C LEU A 38 -0.92 -0.82 1.27
N GLU A 39 -0.68 -1.03 2.56
CA GLU A 39 0.53 -1.67 3.08
C GLU A 39 0.78 -3.04 2.46
N PHE A 40 -0.27 -3.81 2.19
CA PHE A 40 -0.15 -5.11 1.54
C PHE A 40 0.26 -5.00 0.07
N ILE A 41 -0.30 -4.01 -0.64
CA ILE A 41 0.07 -3.73 -2.04
C ILE A 41 1.53 -3.28 -2.10
N ILE A 42 1.92 -2.32 -1.25
CA ILE A 42 3.29 -1.80 -1.20
C ILE A 42 4.29 -2.93 -0.90
N ASN A 43 4.02 -3.78 0.09
CA ASN A 43 4.94 -4.86 0.44
C ASN A 43 5.04 -5.94 -0.65
N ARG A 44 3.94 -6.31 -1.29
CA ARG A 44 3.92 -7.48 -2.20
C ARG A 44 4.17 -7.12 -3.65
N MET A 45 3.63 -5.99 -4.12
CA MET A 45 3.68 -5.63 -5.54
C MET A 45 4.80 -4.63 -5.85
N ILE A 46 5.26 -3.86 -4.84
CA ILE A 46 6.27 -2.81 -5.02
C ILE A 46 7.59 -3.19 -4.34
N GLY A 47 7.58 -3.44 -3.03
CA GLY A 47 8.73 -3.87 -2.25
C GLY A 47 9.84 -2.82 -2.06
N VAL A 48 9.67 -1.59 -2.57
CA VAL A 48 10.67 -0.53 -2.59
C VAL A 48 10.16 0.68 -1.80
N HIS A 49 11.06 1.31 -1.04
CA HIS A 49 10.75 2.54 -0.32
C HIS A 49 10.48 3.69 -1.30
N PRO A 50 9.39 4.48 -1.13
CA PRO A 50 9.01 5.50 -2.11
C PRO A 50 10.09 6.57 -2.34
N ARG A 51 10.81 7.00 -1.28
CA ARG A 51 11.95 7.93 -1.45
C ARG A 51 13.10 7.33 -2.25
N ALA A 52 13.32 6.02 -2.16
CA ALA A 52 14.34 5.37 -2.97
C ALA A 52 14.01 5.41 -4.47
N LEU A 53 12.73 5.41 -4.82
CA LEU A 53 12.29 5.57 -6.21
C LEU A 53 12.40 7.03 -6.67
N LEU A 54 12.05 8.00 -5.82
CA LEU A 54 12.20 9.44 -6.13
C LEU A 54 13.66 9.85 -6.28
N GLU A 55 14.56 9.29 -5.46
CA GLU A 55 15.98 9.62 -5.43
C GLU A 55 16.82 8.56 -6.17
N PHE A 56 16.22 7.80 -7.09
CA PHE A 56 16.83 6.64 -7.74
C PHE A 56 18.23 6.93 -8.30
N ASP A 57 18.42 8.08 -8.95
CA ASP A 57 19.71 8.43 -9.56
C ASP A 57 20.84 8.65 -8.56
N ARG A 58 20.52 8.90 -7.29
CA ARG A 58 21.47 9.16 -6.19
C ARG A 58 21.86 7.90 -5.44
N LEU A 59 21.20 6.77 -5.69
CA LEU A 59 21.45 5.50 -4.99
C LEU A 59 22.76 4.85 -5.43
N SER A 60 23.28 3.97 -4.57
CA SER A 60 24.40 3.07 -4.93
C SER A 60 24.04 2.14 -6.07
N ALA A 61 25.06 1.63 -6.79
CA ALA A 61 24.85 0.71 -7.90
C ALA A 61 24.06 -0.55 -7.46
N ASP A 62 24.42 -1.13 -6.32
CA ASP A 62 23.77 -2.33 -5.79
C ASP A 62 22.28 -2.12 -5.50
N LEU A 63 21.90 -0.96 -4.93
CA LEU A 63 20.48 -0.64 -4.68
C LEU A 63 19.72 -0.38 -5.98
N LYS A 64 20.37 0.29 -6.94
CA LYS A 64 19.78 0.49 -8.28
C LYS A 64 19.48 -0.83 -8.96
N ASP A 65 20.37 -1.80 -8.87
CA ASP A 65 20.18 -3.11 -9.50
C ASP A 65 19.08 -3.92 -8.80
N GLN A 66 19.00 -3.87 -7.47
CA GLN A 66 17.89 -4.45 -6.74
C GLN A 66 16.54 -3.84 -7.14
N ILE A 67 16.46 -2.51 -7.22
CA ILE A 67 15.24 -1.80 -7.61
C ILE A 67 14.87 -2.11 -9.06
N ARG A 68 15.83 -2.13 -9.99
CA ARG A 68 15.59 -2.53 -11.39
C ARG A 68 15.00 -3.93 -11.51
N GLY A 69 15.44 -4.86 -10.65
CA GLY A 69 14.85 -6.20 -10.58
C GLY A 69 13.37 -6.18 -10.20
N GLN A 70 12.98 -5.30 -9.26
CA GLN A 70 11.57 -5.16 -8.84
C GLN A 70 10.72 -4.47 -9.91
N MET A 71 11.26 -3.46 -10.58
CA MET A 71 10.53 -2.66 -11.56
C MET A 71 10.69 -3.19 -13.01
N ALA A 72 10.92 -4.50 -13.17
CA ALA A 72 11.06 -5.09 -14.49
C ALA A 72 9.85 -4.75 -15.40
N GLY A 73 10.14 -4.20 -16.59
CA GLY A 73 9.14 -3.71 -17.53
C GLY A 73 8.75 -2.22 -17.38
N TYR A 74 9.28 -1.54 -16.36
CA TYR A 74 9.08 -0.10 -16.14
C TYR A 74 10.39 0.66 -16.34
N ALA A 75 10.35 1.72 -17.15
CA ALA A 75 11.50 2.60 -17.37
C ALA A 75 11.60 3.70 -16.29
N ASP A 76 10.48 4.10 -15.69
CA ASP A 76 10.38 5.17 -14.71
C ASP A 76 10.03 4.62 -13.32
N PRO A 77 10.88 4.87 -12.29
CA PRO A 77 10.67 4.36 -10.94
C PRO A 77 9.41 4.89 -10.26
N VAL A 78 9.06 6.15 -10.48
CA VAL A 78 7.87 6.77 -9.88
C VAL A 78 6.61 6.18 -10.53
N ARG A 79 6.63 6.06 -11.85
CA ARG A 79 5.53 5.45 -12.61
C ARG A 79 5.30 4.00 -12.19
N PHE A 80 6.36 3.24 -11.96
CA PHE A 80 6.26 1.88 -11.41
C PHE A 80 5.46 1.85 -10.10
N TYR A 81 5.78 2.73 -9.15
CA TYR A 81 5.08 2.80 -7.87
C TYR A 81 3.60 3.13 -8.03
N VAL A 82 3.30 4.18 -8.79
CA VAL A 82 1.93 4.66 -9.01
C VAL A 82 1.08 3.60 -9.74
N GLU A 83 1.61 3.00 -10.80
CA GLU A 83 0.87 2.00 -11.58
C GLU A 83 0.63 0.71 -10.78
N LYS A 84 1.61 0.23 -10.03
CA LYS A 84 1.43 -0.95 -9.15
C LYS A 84 0.43 -0.69 -8.03
N LEU A 85 0.43 0.51 -7.46
CA LEU A 85 -0.54 0.89 -6.45
C LEU A 85 -1.96 0.96 -7.05
N ALA A 86 -2.10 1.60 -8.21
CA ALA A 86 -3.36 1.69 -8.94
C ALA A 86 -3.88 0.31 -9.35
N GLU A 87 -3.01 -0.59 -9.84
CA GLU A 87 -3.35 -1.97 -10.18
C GLU A 87 -3.96 -2.71 -8.99
N GLY A 88 -3.29 -2.71 -7.84
CA GLY A 88 -3.79 -3.40 -6.65
C GLY A 88 -5.10 -2.82 -6.11
N ILE A 89 -5.24 -1.49 -6.11
CA ILE A 89 -6.50 -0.82 -5.72
C ILE A 89 -7.62 -1.19 -6.70
N SER A 90 -7.34 -1.16 -8.00
CA SER A 90 -8.32 -1.47 -9.05
C SER A 90 -8.81 -2.91 -8.97
N GLN A 91 -7.96 -3.87 -8.63
CA GLN A 91 -8.35 -5.26 -8.42
C GLN A 91 -9.36 -5.39 -7.27
N ILE A 92 -9.10 -4.70 -6.14
CA ILE A 92 -10.04 -4.68 -5.01
C ILE A 92 -11.35 -4.02 -5.43
N ALA A 93 -11.28 -2.84 -6.06
CA ALA A 93 -12.47 -2.10 -6.48
C ALA A 93 -13.33 -2.89 -7.48
N ALA A 94 -12.71 -3.54 -8.46
CA ALA A 94 -13.40 -4.37 -9.44
C ALA A 94 -14.10 -5.59 -8.81
N ALA A 95 -13.45 -6.22 -7.83
CA ALA A 95 -14.01 -7.38 -7.15
C ALA A 95 -15.28 -7.05 -6.35
N PHE A 96 -15.34 -5.85 -5.77
CA PHE A 96 -16.46 -5.44 -4.91
C PHE A 96 -17.48 -4.55 -5.61
N ALA A 97 -17.29 -4.21 -6.90
CA ALA A 97 -18.27 -3.43 -7.64
C ALA A 97 -19.66 -4.11 -7.66
N PRO A 98 -20.78 -3.36 -7.49
CA PRO A 98 -20.88 -1.90 -7.41
C PRO A 98 -20.75 -1.30 -6.00
N GLU A 99 -20.39 -2.11 -5.00
CA GLU A 99 -20.30 -1.67 -3.62
C GLU A 99 -19.09 -0.74 -3.38
N PRO A 100 -19.16 0.18 -2.41
CA PRO A 100 -18.08 1.12 -2.15
C PRO A 100 -16.83 0.44 -1.59
N VAL A 101 -15.66 0.95 -1.99
CA VAL A 101 -14.36 0.56 -1.46
C VAL A 101 -13.64 1.79 -0.89
N ILE A 102 -13.40 1.80 0.41
CA ILE A 102 -12.68 2.86 1.10
C ILE A 102 -11.21 2.45 1.21
N VAL A 103 -10.34 3.21 0.55
CA VAL A 103 -8.88 2.98 0.56
C VAL A 103 -8.25 3.93 1.58
N ARG A 104 -7.49 3.38 2.53
CA ARG A 104 -6.69 4.16 3.47
C ARG A 104 -5.29 4.37 2.91
N LEU A 105 -4.77 5.59 3.00
CA LEU A 105 -3.35 5.86 2.75
C LEU A 105 -2.47 5.01 3.66
N SER A 106 -1.23 4.76 3.24
CA SER A 106 -0.30 3.91 3.98
C SER A 106 -0.10 4.39 5.42
N ASP A 107 -0.19 3.46 6.36
CA ASP A 107 0.02 3.68 7.78
C ASP A 107 1.19 2.82 8.31
N PHE A 108 2.20 2.58 7.47
CA PHE A 108 3.42 1.91 7.89
C PHE A 108 4.13 2.66 9.01
N LYS A 109 4.64 1.90 9.95
CA LYS A 109 5.61 2.37 10.94
C LYS A 109 6.98 2.52 10.28
N SER A 110 7.86 3.32 10.90
CA SER A 110 9.23 3.52 10.43
C SER A 110 10.01 2.21 10.24
N ASN A 111 9.88 1.27 11.16
CA ASN A 111 10.53 -0.05 11.02
C ASN A 111 9.96 -0.89 9.86
N GLU A 112 8.70 -0.72 9.51
CA GLU A 112 8.08 -1.39 8.35
C GLU A 112 8.55 -0.77 7.03
N TYR A 113 8.61 0.56 6.95
CA TYR A 113 9.21 1.24 5.82
C TYR A 113 10.72 0.96 5.67
N ALA A 114 11.45 0.87 6.79
CA ALA A 114 12.87 0.53 6.79
C ALA A 114 13.17 -0.86 6.19
N ASN A 115 12.21 -1.78 6.23
CA ASN A 115 12.35 -3.12 5.66
C ASN A 115 12.14 -3.17 4.13
N LEU A 116 11.59 -2.12 3.52
CA LEU A 116 11.52 -2.01 2.07
C LEU A 116 12.91 -1.75 1.48
N ILE A 117 13.11 -2.14 0.22
CA ILE A 117 14.38 -1.90 -0.48
C ILE A 117 14.73 -0.41 -0.44
N GLY A 118 15.92 -0.09 0.03
CA GLY A 118 16.39 1.28 0.21
C GLY A 118 15.84 2.01 1.44
N GLY A 119 14.95 1.38 2.24
CA GLY A 119 14.25 2.06 3.34
C GLY A 119 15.14 2.49 4.50
N ARG A 120 16.13 1.67 4.89
CA ARG A 120 16.97 1.92 6.08
C ARG A 120 17.71 3.26 6.08
N GLN A 121 18.00 3.83 4.92
CA GLN A 121 18.69 5.11 4.83
C GLN A 121 17.77 6.32 5.03
N TYR A 122 16.46 6.10 4.97
CA TYR A 122 15.46 7.18 5.07
C TYR A 122 14.66 7.16 6.36
N GLU A 123 14.65 6.04 7.05
CA GLU A 123 13.80 5.85 8.21
C GLU A 123 14.56 6.04 9.53
N PRO A 124 13.97 6.75 10.49
CA PRO A 124 14.56 6.89 11.82
C PRO A 124 14.54 5.55 12.57
N SER A 125 15.57 5.35 13.42
CA SER A 125 15.53 4.29 14.43
C SER A 125 14.73 4.80 15.63
N GLU A 126 13.60 4.15 15.93
CA GLU A 126 12.70 4.56 17.01
C GLU A 126 12.53 3.43 18.03
N GLU A 127 12.56 3.79 19.32
CA GLU A 127 12.33 2.82 20.39
C GLU A 127 10.91 2.24 20.34
N ASN A 128 9.92 3.09 20.05
CA ASN A 128 8.54 2.67 19.86
C ASN A 128 7.95 3.23 18.57
N PRO A 129 8.05 2.47 17.45
CA PRO A 129 7.51 2.90 16.15
C PRO A 129 5.98 3.12 16.14
N MET A 130 5.27 2.63 17.15
CA MET A 130 3.81 2.88 17.27
C MET A 130 3.50 4.35 17.58
N LEU A 131 4.39 5.05 18.28
CA LEU A 131 4.28 6.46 18.68
C LEU A 131 5.14 7.37 17.79
N GLY A 132 5.85 6.80 16.82
CA GLY A 132 6.84 7.49 16.01
C GLY A 132 6.30 8.12 14.74
N PHE A 133 7.20 8.21 13.75
CA PHE A 133 6.96 8.84 12.44
C PHE A 133 6.06 7.97 11.57
N ARG A 134 4.75 8.15 11.68
CA ARG A 134 3.74 7.38 10.93
C ARG A 134 2.46 8.17 10.66
N GLY A 135 1.61 7.64 9.80
CA GLY A 135 0.29 8.20 9.48
C GLY A 135 0.37 9.65 8.99
N ALA A 136 -0.52 10.50 9.48
CA ALA A 136 -0.64 11.90 9.05
C ALA A 136 0.66 12.70 9.19
N ALA A 137 1.51 12.39 10.18
CA ALA A 137 2.79 13.04 10.37
C ALA A 137 3.70 12.91 9.13
N ARG A 138 3.66 11.75 8.44
CA ARG A 138 4.41 11.53 7.20
C ARG A 138 3.91 12.39 6.05
N PHE A 139 2.60 12.52 5.91
CA PHE A 139 1.99 13.21 4.77
C PHE A 139 2.21 14.73 4.79
N VAL A 140 2.45 15.30 5.98
CA VAL A 140 2.76 16.72 6.13
C VAL A 140 4.26 17.02 6.22
N ASP A 141 5.09 16.00 6.50
CA ASP A 141 6.53 16.14 6.58
C ASP A 141 7.15 16.45 5.21
N THR A 142 7.99 17.48 5.15
CA THR A 142 8.57 17.96 3.89
C THR A 142 9.47 16.95 3.21
N SER A 143 10.09 16.03 3.97
CA SER A 143 10.98 15.00 3.43
C SER A 143 10.22 13.82 2.82
N PHE A 144 9.00 13.55 3.30
CA PHE A 144 8.19 12.41 2.86
C PHE A 144 7.01 12.82 1.96
N ARG A 145 6.55 14.07 2.06
CA ARG A 145 5.44 14.59 1.26
C ARG A 145 5.56 14.34 -0.25
N PRO A 146 6.75 14.44 -0.88
CA PRO A 146 6.90 14.13 -2.31
C PRO A 146 6.59 12.67 -2.68
N CYS A 147 6.43 11.78 -1.70
CA CYS A 147 6.07 10.38 -1.90
C CYS A 147 4.55 10.15 -2.08
N PHE A 148 3.73 11.19 -1.99
CA PHE A 148 2.29 11.23 -2.15
C PHE A 148 1.91 12.19 -3.27
#